data_278be41a052393eb9e059c0abea29e55
#
_entry.id   278be41a052393eb9e059c0abea29e55
#
_cell.length_a   1.000
_cell.length_b   1.000
_cell.length_c   1.000
_cell.angle_alpha   90.00
_cell.angle_beta   90.00
_cell.angle_gamma   90.00
#
_symmetry.space_group_name_H-M   'P 1'
#
loop_
_entity.id
_entity.type
_entity.pdbx_description
1 polymer ?
#
loop_
_entity_poly.entity_id
_entity_poly.type
_entity_poly.pdbx_seq_one_letter_code
_entity_poly.pdbx_strand_id
1 'polypeptide(L)'
;MRNRSQLFMPDEYKTIKRIVSKVADRNNLGNHPFTFTVISGSRVYWIAKSLGVCSEDFCYFMRNINPFIPYKGKSAEELNEAIRQTYIVNGIEAYAWPNGTVAISRSSFRSASDRESYLAFVIGHEISHILNNDSFQNSLRTSKEGLGLKPKKKTLIGYGISREAESKADIKSAEMLINAGYLKETPVDAHDFFARLNGYGYATEKDSSHPGYEERRKNLKKFIAKYKEKDSDNSNRTNGKWIYNRKENTLTFKVQY
;
A
#
# COMPACT_ATOMS: atom_id res chain seq x y z
N MET A 1 27.87 -14.58 10.89
CA MET A 1 26.84 -15.60 10.62
C MET A 1 25.73 -14.94 9.78
N ARG A 2 25.54 -15.36 8.53
CA ARG A 2 24.36 -14.92 7.75
C ARG A 2 23.12 -15.45 8.44
N ASN A 3 22.19 -14.56 8.77
CA ASN A 3 20.96 -14.91 9.48
C ASN A 3 20.19 -15.94 8.64
N ARG A 4 20.07 -17.19 9.11
CA ARG A 4 19.38 -18.29 8.40
C ARG A 4 17.96 -17.94 7.99
N SER A 5 17.31 -17.00 8.68
CA SER A 5 15.98 -16.51 8.34
C SER A 5 15.91 -15.81 6.96
N GLN A 6 17.01 -15.23 6.46
CA GLN A 6 17.06 -14.61 5.13
C GLN A 6 17.03 -15.63 3.98
N LEU A 7 17.45 -16.88 4.22
CA LEU A 7 17.43 -17.96 3.23
C LEU A 7 15.99 -18.41 2.89
N PHE A 8 15.04 -18.18 3.80
CA PHE A 8 13.63 -18.59 3.67
C PHE A 8 12.67 -17.42 3.52
N MET A 9 13.19 -16.24 3.23
CA MET A 9 12.35 -15.06 2.99
C MET A 9 11.58 -15.23 1.66
N PRO A 10 10.25 -15.14 1.67
CA PRO A 10 9.44 -15.18 0.46
C PRO A 10 9.89 -14.16 -0.59
N ASP A 11 9.68 -14.44 -1.87
CA ASP A 11 10.11 -13.57 -2.96
C ASP A 11 9.40 -12.22 -2.95
N GLU A 12 8.18 -12.18 -2.44
CA GLU A 12 7.43 -10.95 -2.22
C GLU A 12 8.20 -9.98 -1.31
N TYR A 13 8.78 -10.46 -0.23
CA TYR A 13 9.61 -9.64 0.66
C TYR A 13 10.95 -9.24 0.04
N LYS A 14 11.54 -10.09 -0.81
CA LYS A 14 12.75 -9.72 -1.56
C LYS A 14 12.43 -8.57 -2.52
N THR A 15 11.27 -8.60 -3.15
CA THR A 15 10.79 -7.54 -4.05
C THR A 15 10.54 -6.23 -3.28
N ILE A 16 9.85 -6.27 -2.14
CA ILE A 16 9.69 -5.10 -1.26
C ILE A 16 11.05 -4.50 -0.91
N LYS A 17 11.97 -5.35 -0.44
CA LYS A 17 13.33 -4.91 -0.07
C LYS A 17 14.04 -4.21 -1.22
N ARG A 18 13.98 -4.76 -2.43
CA ARG A 18 14.62 -4.18 -3.63
C ARG A 18 14.01 -2.82 -3.98
N ILE A 19 12.68 -2.74 -4.05
CA ILE A 19 11.95 -1.50 -4.35
C ILE A 19 12.27 -0.42 -3.33
N VAL A 20 12.06 -0.72 -2.05
CA VAL A 20 12.20 0.29 -0.98
C VAL A 20 13.66 0.71 -0.81
N SER A 21 14.62 -0.20 -0.98
CA SER A 21 16.05 0.18 -0.99
C SER A 21 16.37 1.16 -2.12
N LYS A 22 15.87 0.89 -3.34
CA LYS A 22 16.06 1.78 -4.50
C LYS A 22 15.43 3.15 -4.27
N VAL A 23 14.24 3.21 -3.67
CA VAL A 23 13.56 4.45 -3.32
C VAL A 23 14.31 5.21 -2.22
N ALA A 24 14.74 4.51 -1.16
CA ALA A 24 15.47 5.08 -0.04
C ALA A 24 16.83 5.67 -0.44
N ASP A 25 17.51 5.09 -1.43
CA ASP A 25 18.80 5.56 -1.93
C ASP A 25 18.74 6.97 -2.55
N ARG A 26 17.56 7.47 -2.88
CA ARG A 26 17.37 8.74 -3.58
C ARG A 26 16.32 9.65 -2.94
N ASN A 27 15.76 9.23 -1.81
CA ASN A 27 14.70 9.97 -1.14
C ASN A 27 14.92 9.99 0.37
N ASN A 28 14.55 11.11 0.99
CA ASN A 28 14.42 11.20 2.43
C ASN A 28 13.08 10.56 2.85
N LEU A 29 13.15 9.39 3.45
CA LEU A 29 12.00 8.67 4.00
C LEU A 29 11.76 9.00 5.50
N GLY A 30 12.36 10.07 6.01
CA GLY A 30 12.23 10.44 7.42
C GLY A 30 12.97 9.47 8.36
N ASN A 31 12.58 9.50 9.63
CA ASN A 31 13.30 8.83 10.71
C ASN A 31 12.53 7.64 11.31
N HIS A 32 11.33 7.35 10.81
CA HIS A 32 10.50 6.28 11.31
C HIS A 32 10.84 4.95 10.63
N PRO A 33 10.80 3.83 11.38
CA PRO A 33 10.92 2.52 10.76
C PRO A 33 9.67 2.23 9.91
N PHE A 34 9.87 1.55 8.78
CA PHE A 34 8.77 0.99 7.99
C PHE A 34 8.72 -0.52 8.19
N THR A 35 7.55 -1.03 8.49
CA THR A 35 7.30 -2.47 8.62
C THR A 35 6.35 -2.91 7.51
N PHE A 36 6.80 -3.84 6.68
CA PHE A 36 6.01 -4.40 5.60
C PHE A 36 5.48 -5.77 6.01
N THR A 37 4.21 -6.04 5.70
CA THR A 37 3.60 -7.35 5.87
C THR A 37 2.87 -7.75 4.59
N VAL A 38 3.05 -9.00 4.18
CA VAL A 38 2.31 -9.57 3.06
C VAL A 38 1.09 -10.31 3.61
N ILE A 39 -0.08 -9.93 3.14
CA ILE A 39 -1.38 -10.41 3.62
C ILE A 39 -2.14 -11.17 2.54
N SER A 40 -3.14 -11.94 2.93
CA SER A 40 -4.01 -12.65 1.97
C SER A 40 -4.87 -11.69 1.14
N GLY A 41 -5.37 -10.61 1.74
CA GLY A 41 -6.20 -9.62 1.06
C GLY A 41 -7.69 -9.73 1.40
N SER A 42 -8.47 -8.72 1.02
CA SER A 42 -9.85 -8.55 1.47
C SER A 42 -10.80 -9.65 0.98
N ARG A 43 -10.56 -10.22 -0.19
CA ARG A 43 -11.45 -11.26 -0.74
C ARG A 43 -11.40 -12.58 0.01
N VAL A 44 -10.37 -12.84 0.82
CA VAL A 44 -10.29 -14.08 1.62
C VAL A 44 -11.50 -14.24 2.55
N TYR A 45 -11.98 -13.15 3.09
CA TYR A 45 -13.13 -13.14 3.97
C TYR A 45 -14.41 -13.61 3.23
N TRP A 46 -14.67 -13.12 2.01
CA TRP A 46 -15.84 -13.50 1.22
C TRP A 46 -15.79 -14.97 0.80
N ILE A 47 -14.61 -15.44 0.38
CA ILE A 47 -14.40 -16.84 -0.01
C ILE A 47 -14.53 -17.75 1.20
N ALA A 48 -13.89 -17.41 2.33
CA ALA A 48 -13.98 -18.18 3.56
C ALA A 48 -15.43 -18.28 4.07
N LYS A 49 -16.19 -17.19 3.97
CA LYS A 49 -17.62 -17.17 4.30
C LYS A 49 -18.41 -18.12 3.39
N SER A 50 -18.16 -18.10 2.08
CA SER A 50 -18.85 -18.98 1.12
C SER A 50 -18.51 -20.46 1.31
N LEU A 51 -17.33 -20.76 1.87
CA LEU A 51 -16.89 -22.12 2.22
C LEU A 51 -17.31 -22.54 3.64
N GLY A 52 -18.03 -21.68 4.38
CA GLY A 52 -18.47 -21.98 5.74
C GLY A 52 -17.38 -22.01 6.81
N VAL A 53 -16.22 -21.41 6.52
CA VAL A 53 -15.06 -21.39 7.44
C VAL A 53 -15.31 -20.51 8.66
N CYS A 54 -16.10 -19.46 8.52
CA CYS A 54 -16.33 -18.47 9.56
C CYS A 54 -17.73 -17.84 9.50
N SER A 55 -18.22 -17.35 10.64
CA SER A 55 -19.40 -16.51 10.76
C SER A 55 -19.07 -15.05 10.39
N GLU A 56 -20.09 -14.25 10.12
CA GLU A 56 -19.98 -12.89 9.61
C GLU A 56 -19.03 -11.97 10.42
N ASP A 57 -19.12 -12.03 11.74
CA ASP A 57 -18.30 -11.18 12.62
C ASP A 57 -16.82 -11.60 12.70
N PHE A 58 -16.52 -12.86 12.45
CA PHE A 58 -15.18 -13.42 12.57
C PHE A 58 -14.38 -13.34 11.27
N CYS A 59 -15.04 -13.28 10.13
CA CYS A 59 -14.38 -13.28 8.82
C CYS A 59 -13.61 -11.99 8.53
N TYR A 60 -14.01 -10.87 9.08
CA TYR A 60 -13.45 -9.55 8.75
C TYR A 60 -11.92 -9.45 8.94
N PHE A 61 -11.40 -10.11 9.97
CA PHE A 61 -9.97 -10.10 10.27
C PHE A 61 -9.14 -11.01 9.36
N MET A 62 -9.80 -11.87 8.58
CA MET A 62 -9.11 -12.85 7.72
C MET A 62 -8.28 -12.22 6.60
N ARG A 63 -8.57 -10.98 6.18
CA ARG A 63 -7.78 -10.27 5.17
C ARG A 63 -6.30 -10.17 5.52
N ASN A 64 -5.98 -10.11 6.83
CA ASN A 64 -4.62 -9.96 7.35
C ASN A 64 -3.91 -11.28 7.61
N ILE A 65 -4.52 -12.41 7.25
CA ILE A 65 -3.94 -13.74 7.42
C ILE A 65 -2.62 -13.83 6.64
N ASN A 66 -1.63 -14.47 7.27
CA ASN A 66 -0.35 -14.78 6.64
C ASN A 66 -0.54 -15.81 5.52
N PRO A 67 -0.29 -15.48 4.25
CA PRO A 67 -0.54 -16.38 3.13
C PRO A 67 0.58 -17.42 2.91
N PHE A 68 1.66 -17.40 3.71
CA PHE A 68 2.82 -18.26 3.53
C PHE A 68 2.85 -19.46 4.50
N ILE A 69 1.93 -19.50 5.45
CA ILE A 69 1.86 -20.57 6.46
C ILE A 69 0.59 -21.38 6.22
N PRO A 70 0.69 -22.70 5.98
CA PRO A 70 -0.49 -23.55 5.93
C PRO A 70 -1.14 -23.65 7.32
N TYR A 71 -2.43 -23.39 7.36
CA TYR A 71 -3.23 -23.50 8.57
C TYR A 71 -3.54 -24.96 8.87
N LYS A 72 -3.66 -25.29 10.16
CA LYS A 72 -3.93 -26.65 10.68
C LYS A 72 -5.11 -26.59 11.64
N GLY A 73 -5.85 -27.70 11.72
CA GLY A 73 -6.99 -27.84 12.60
C GLY A 73 -8.31 -27.95 11.85
N LYS A 74 -9.42 -27.77 12.57
CA LYS A 74 -10.77 -27.82 11.99
C LYS A 74 -10.94 -26.70 10.97
N SER A 75 -11.50 -26.99 9.84
CA SER A 75 -11.69 -26.06 8.68
C SER A 75 -10.38 -25.49 8.12
N ALA A 76 -9.23 -26.14 8.36
CA ALA A 76 -7.95 -25.66 7.84
C ALA A 76 -7.86 -25.84 6.33
N GLU A 77 -8.45 -26.88 5.78
CA GLU A 77 -8.45 -27.15 4.34
C GLU A 77 -9.22 -26.06 3.60
N GLU A 78 -10.42 -25.74 4.04
CA GLU A 78 -11.25 -24.69 3.48
C GLU A 78 -10.61 -23.30 3.61
N LEU A 79 -9.96 -23.03 4.74
CA LEU A 79 -9.24 -21.76 4.92
C LEU A 79 -8.03 -21.65 3.98
N ASN A 80 -7.23 -22.71 3.84
CA ASN A 80 -6.11 -22.73 2.92
C ASN A 80 -6.59 -22.58 1.47
N GLU A 81 -7.74 -23.19 1.11
CA GLU A 81 -8.37 -23.01 -0.18
C GLU A 81 -8.86 -21.56 -0.39
N ALA A 82 -9.47 -20.94 0.60
CA ALA A 82 -9.87 -19.54 0.53
C ALA A 82 -8.67 -18.61 0.29
N ILE A 83 -7.54 -18.87 0.95
CA ILE A 83 -6.29 -18.12 0.74
C ILE A 83 -5.77 -18.32 -0.69
N ARG A 84 -5.80 -19.54 -1.20
CA ARG A 84 -5.36 -19.87 -2.57
C ARG A 84 -6.23 -19.18 -3.61
N GLN A 85 -7.55 -19.24 -3.46
CA GLN A 85 -8.49 -18.57 -4.36
C GLN A 85 -8.33 -17.05 -4.30
N THR A 86 -8.15 -16.48 -3.12
CA THR A 86 -7.90 -15.04 -2.97
C THR A 86 -6.65 -14.61 -3.75
N TYR A 87 -5.57 -15.39 -3.70
CA TYR A 87 -4.37 -15.12 -4.48
C TYR A 87 -4.66 -15.03 -5.99
N ILE A 88 -5.58 -15.87 -6.49
CA ILE A 88 -5.94 -15.92 -7.92
C ILE A 88 -6.85 -14.75 -8.32
N VAL A 89 -7.86 -14.43 -7.50
CA VAL A 89 -8.96 -13.53 -7.89
C VAL A 89 -8.84 -12.11 -7.35
N ASN A 90 -7.99 -11.88 -6.35
CA ASN A 90 -7.79 -10.53 -5.80
C ASN A 90 -6.90 -9.71 -6.74
N GLY A 91 -7.20 -8.41 -6.82
CA GLY A 91 -6.39 -7.44 -7.54
C GLY A 91 -5.25 -6.88 -6.69
N ILE A 92 -4.91 -5.63 -6.93
CA ILE A 92 -3.93 -4.89 -6.16
C ILE A 92 -4.61 -4.30 -4.93
N GLU A 93 -4.02 -4.56 -3.78
CA GLU A 93 -4.51 -4.09 -2.50
C GLU A 93 -3.34 -3.83 -1.56
N ALA A 94 -3.27 -2.62 -1.03
CA ALA A 94 -2.29 -2.21 -0.03
C ALA A 94 -2.92 -1.24 0.97
N TYR A 95 -2.32 -1.13 2.15
CA TYR A 95 -2.79 -0.27 3.24
C TYR A 95 -1.61 0.26 4.03
N ALA A 96 -1.68 1.52 4.44
CA ALA A 96 -0.77 2.12 5.41
C ALA A 96 -1.45 2.30 6.77
N TRP A 97 -0.74 1.97 7.84
CA TRP A 97 -1.17 2.26 9.21
C TRP A 97 -0.30 3.34 9.87
N PRO A 98 -0.87 4.11 10.81
CA PRO A 98 -0.15 5.21 11.47
C PRO A 98 1.14 4.80 12.20
N ASN A 99 1.27 3.51 12.57
CA ASN A 99 2.44 2.96 13.23
C ASN A 99 3.62 2.65 12.30
N GLY A 100 3.54 3.06 11.02
CA GLY A 100 4.58 2.80 10.04
C GLY A 100 4.48 1.43 9.33
N THR A 101 3.35 0.72 9.51
CA THR A 101 3.14 -0.56 8.84
C THR A 101 2.48 -0.38 7.48
N VAL A 102 3.02 -1.04 6.46
CA VAL A 102 2.45 -1.18 5.12
C VAL A 102 2.09 -2.65 4.89
N ALA A 103 0.82 -2.93 4.69
CA ALA A 103 0.36 -4.24 4.28
C ALA A 103 0.09 -4.29 2.78
N ILE A 104 0.50 -5.38 2.14
CA ILE A 104 0.35 -5.57 0.70
C ILE A 104 -0.22 -6.96 0.48
N SER A 105 -1.31 -7.08 -0.28
CA SER A 105 -1.87 -8.38 -0.61
C SER A 105 -0.90 -9.19 -1.48
N ARG A 106 -0.81 -10.50 -1.25
CA ARG A 106 0.05 -11.38 -2.05
C ARG A 106 -0.31 -11.36 -3.54
N SER A 107 -1.59 -11.19 -3.85
CA SER A 107 -2.09 -11.04 -5.22
C SER A 107 -1.53 -9.80 -5.94
N SER A 108 -1.16 -8.74 -5.22
CA SER A 108 -0.54 -7.54 -5.82
C SER A 108 0.77 -7.88 -6.55
N PHE A 109 1.57 -8.78 -5.97
CA PHE A 109 2.82 -9.24 -6.59
C PHE A 109 2.56 -10.08 -7.84
N ARG A 110 1.56 -10.96 -7.81
CA ARG A 110 1.13 -11.71 -8.98
C ARG A 110 0.64 -10.79 -10.10
N SER A 111 -0.20 -9.82 -9.75
CA SER A 111 -0.80 -8.92 -10.72
C SER A 111 0.21 -7.99 -11.40
N ALA A 112 1.30 -7.66 -10.69
CA ALA A 112 2.40 -6.81 -11.18
C ALA A 112 3.69 -7.61 -11.46
N SER A 113 3.60 -8.92 -11.75
CA SER A 113 4.74 -9.84 -11.80
C SER A 113 5.88 -9.41 -12.73
N ASP A 114 5.56 -8.86 -13.88
CA ASP A 114 6.48 -8.35 -14.91
C ASP A 114 6.64 -6.82 -14.89
N ARG A 115 5.98 -6.15 -13.93
CA ARG A 115 5.91 -4.68 -13.82
C ARG A 115 6.25 -4.21 -12.41
N GLU A 116 7.45 -4.55 -11.94
CA GLU A 116 7.91 -4.17 -10.59
C GLU A 116 7.79 -2.66 -10.33
N SER A 117 8.00 -1.84 -11.35
CA SER A 117 7.85 -0.38 -11.25
C SER A 117 6.41 0.07 -10.88
N TYR A 118 5.39 -0.71 -11.27
CA TYR A 118 4.01 -0.43 -10.89
C TYR A 118 3.76 -0.75 -9.42
N LEU A 119 4.31 -1.87 -8.94
CA LEU A 119 4.27 -2.20 -7.51
C LEU A 119 5.05 -1.16 -6.68
N ALA A 120 6.16 -0.63 -7.23
CA ALA A 120 6.90 0.45 -6.59
C ALA A 120 6.04 1.71 -6.41
N PHE A 121 5.16 2.03 -7.39
CA PHE A 121 4.21 3.14 -7.25
C PHE A 121 3.21 2.91 -6.10
N VAL A 122 2.66 1.71 -5.96
CA VAL A 122 1.77 1.36 -4.83
C VAL A 122 2.50 1.47 -3.50
N ILE A 123 3.69 0.89 -3.39
CA ILE A 123 4.49 0.93 -2.16
C ILE A 123 4.86 2.38 -1.80
N GLY A 124 5.25 3.18 -2.77
CA GLY A 124 5.53 4.61 -2.59
C GLY A 124 4.31 5.40 -2.14
N HIS A 125 3.12 5.07 -2.65
CA HIS A 125 1.85 5.66 -2.25
C HIS A 125 1.56 5.39 -0.76
N GLU A 126 1.68 4.15 -0.32
CA GLU A 126 1.47 3.78 1.10
C GLU A 126 2.52 4.41 2.03
N ILE A 127 3.79 4.43 1.61
CA ILE A 127 4.84 5.13 2.35
C ILE A 127 4.51 6.63 2.47
N SER A 128 3.93 7.24 1.43
CA SER A 128 3.57 8.66 1.44
C SER A 128 2.51 8.98 2.49
N HIS A 129 1.50 8.12 2.69
CA HIS A 129 0.52 8.28 3.76
C HIS A 129 1.17 8.31 5.15
N ILE A 130 2.18 7.48 5.37
CA ILE A 130 2.94 7.45 6.63
C ILE A 130 3.77 8.73 6.79
N LEU A 131 4.51 9.13 5.75
CA LEU A 131 5.34 10.33 5.77
C LEU A 131 4.54 11.62 5.98
N ASN A 132 3.34 11.69 5.41
CA ASN A 132 2.43 12.82 5.56
C ASN A 132 1.65 12.79 6.88
N ASN A 133 1.72 11.68 7.64
CA ASN A 133 0.89 11.43 8.82
C ASN A 133 -0.61 11.59 8.54
N ASP A 134 -1.07 11.12 7.38
CA ASP A 134 -2.40 11.41 6.84
C ASP A 134 -3.53 10.93 7.76
N SER A 135 -3.38 9.80 8.43
CA SER A 135 -4.39 9.27 9.37
C SER A 135 -4.68 10.27 10.49
N PHE A 136 -3.64 10.85 11.11
CA PHE A 136 -3.77 11.84 12.17
C PHE A 136 -4.30 13.17 11.61
N GLN A 137 -3.71 13.66 10.52
CA GLN A 137 -4.09 14.94 9.92
C GLN A 137 -5.54 14.93 9.43
N ASN A 138 -5.98 13.84 8.80
CA ASN A 138 -7.35 13.69 8.33
C ASN A 138 -8.34 13.66 9.49
N SER A 139 -8.03 12.96 10.59
CA SER A 139 -8.85 12.91 11.79
C SER A 139 -8.95 14.28 12.44
N LEU A 140 -7.85 15.00 12.60
CA LEU A 140 -7.78 16.32 13.19
C LEU A 140 -8.57 17.34 12.36
N ARG A 141 -8.34 17.37 11.04
CA ARG A 141 -9.05 18.27 10.13
C ARG A 141 -10.55 17.96 10.09
N THR A 142 -10.95 16.70 9.99
CA THR A 142 -12.36 16.28 10.00
C THR A 142 -13.04 16.70 11.31
N SER A 143 -12.36 16.61 12.44
CA SER A 143 -12.89 17.04 13.72
C SER A 143 -13.05 18.56 13.78
N LYS A 144 -12.05 19.31 13.32
CA LYS A 144 -12.05 20.77 13.31
C LYS A 144 -13.07 21.36 12.34
N GLU A 145 -13.03 20.94 11.07
CA GLU A 145 -13.89 21.45 10.00
C GLU A 145 -15.34 20.95 10.11
N GLY A 146 -15.53 19.80 10.77
CA GLY A 146 -16.86 19.21 11.05
C GLY A 146 -17.47 19.62 12.38
N LEU A 147 -16.85 20.54 13.13
CA LEU A 147 -17.38 20.99 14.44
C LEU A 147 -18.74 21.62 14.28
N GLY A 148 -19.72 21.19 15.09
CA GLY A 148 -21.11 21.69 15.06
C GLY A 148 -21.95 21.22 13.88
N LEU A 149 -21.40 20.42 12.97
CA LEU A 149 -22.15 19.90 11.82
C LEU A 149 -22.88 18.59 12.14
N LYS A 150 -23.98 18.36 11.41
CA LYS A 150 -24.70 17.08 11.45
C LYS A 150 -23.77 15.93 10.97
N PRO A 151 -23.92 14.69 11.50
CA PRO A 151 -23.05 13.55 11.18
C PRO A 151 -22.80 13.34 9.68
N LYS A 152 -23.85 13.36 8.87
CA LYS A 152 -23.74 13.19 7.40
C LYS A 152 -22.85 14.25 6.74
N LYS A 153 -22.95 15.52 7.15
CA LYS A 153 -22.10 16.60 6.63
C LYS A 153 -20.65 16.42 7.06
N LYS A 154 -20.44 16.05 8.33
CA LYS A 154 -19.10 15.74 8.86
C LYS A 154 -18.43 14.60 8.09
N THR A 155 -19.17 13.53 7.78
CA THR A 155 -18.66 12.41 6.96
C THR A 155 -18.24 12.88 5.57
N LEU A 156 -19.03 13.71 4.89
CA LEU A 156 -18.69 14.23 3.56
C LEU A 156 -17.43 15.13 3.57
N ILE A 157 -17.23 15.91 4.62
CA ILE A 157 -15.98 16.66 4.83
C ILE A 157 -14.82 15.69 4.97
N GLY A 158 -14.94 14.65 5.80
CA GLY A 158 -13.93 13.63 5.97
C GLY A 158 -13.55 12.96 4.64
N TYR A 159 -14.51 12.63 3.80
CA TYR A 159 -14.24 12.11 2.45
C TYR A 159 -13.49 13.12 1.57
N GLY A 160 -13.84 14.40 1.62
CA GLY A 160 -13.10 15.44 0.90
C GLY A 160 -11.64 15.52 1.32
N ILE A 161 -11.39 15.53 2.64
CA ILE A 161 -10.04 15.53 3.22
C ILE A 161 -9.27 14.28 2.82
N SER A 162 -9.90 13.10 2.85
CA SER A 162 -9.27 11.85 2.41
C SER A 162 -8.86 11.91 0.94
N ARG A 163 -9.73 12.42 0.05
CA ARG A 163 -9.39 12.58 -1.38
C ARG A 163 -8.20 13.50 -1.62
N GLU A 164 -8.05 14.56 -0.82
CA GLU A 164 -6.86 15.42 -0.88
C GLU A 164 -5.59 14.65 -0.46
N ALA A 165 -5.68 13.83 0.60
CA ALA A 165 -4.57 13.00 1.05
C ALA A 165 -4.16 11.98 -0.02
N GLU A 166 -5.12 11.29 -0.65
CA GLU A 166 -4.89 10.36 -1.76
C GLU A 166 -4.14 11.04 -2.92
N SER A 167 -4.60 12.23 -3.33
CA SER A 167 -3.94 12.99 -4.41
C SER A 167 -2.52 13.41 -4.05
N LYS A 168 -2.26 13.77 -2.79
CA LYS A 168 -0.92 14.07 -2.30
C LYS A 168 -0.03 12.83 -2.26
N ALA A 169 -0.58 11.70 -1.84
CA ALA A 169 0.15 10.42 -1.80
C ALA A 169 0.56 9.97 -3.21
N ASP A 170 -0.33 10.09 -4.20
CA ASP A 170 0.00 9.84 -5.61
C ASP A 170 1.17 10.69 -6.11
N ILE A 171 1.11 11.99 -5.86
CA ILE A 171 2.15 12.94 -6.29
C ILE A 171 3.48 12.65 -5.59
N LYS A 172 3.45 12.38 -4.29
CA LYS A 172 4.66 12.06 -3.51
C LYS A 172 5.27 10.74 -3.94
N SER A 173 4.44 9.73 -4.22
CA SER A 173 4.90 8.47 -4.80
C SER A 173 5.56 8.68 -6.16
N ALA A 174 4.93 9.46 -7.05
CA ALA A 174 5.51 9.79 -8.36
C ALA A 174 6.87 10.49 -8.22
N GLU A 175 7.00 11.48 -7.33
CA GLU A 175 8.27 12.15 -7.04
C GLU A 175 9.33 11.15 -6.59
N MET A 176 9.01 10.30 -5.61
CA MET A 176 9.95 9.30 -5.08
C MET A 176 10.42 8.31 -6.15
N LEU A 177 9.54 7.88 -7.04
CA LEU A 177 9.89 6.97 -8.11
C LEU A 177 10.82 7.62 -9.14
N ILE A 178 10.50 8.83 -9.58
CA ILE A 178 11.33 9.55 -10.55
C ILE A 178 12.71 9.81 -9.97
N ASN A 179 12.81 10.27 -8.72
CA ASN A 179 14.08 10.44 -8.01
C ASN A 179 14.88 9.13 -7.94
N ALA A 180 14.20 7.99 -7.75
CA ALA A 180 14.80 6.67 -7.71
C ALA A 180 15.19 6.12 -9.10
N GLY A 181 15.02 6.90 -10.18
CA GLY A 181 15.39 6.52 -11.54
C GLY A 181 14.42 5.54 -12.20
N TYR A 182 13.15 5.55 -11.82
CA TYR A 182 12.09 4.95 -12.63
C TYR A 182 11.68 5.90 -13.75
N LEU A 183 11.13 5.35 -14.84
CA LEU A 183 10.64 6.16 -15.96
C LEU A 183 9.58 7.16 -15.48
N LYS A 184 9.62 8.36 -16.02
CA LYS A 184 8.76 9.48 -15.63
C LYS A 184 7.27 9.19 -15.85
N GLU A 185 6.95 8.35 -16.82
CA GLU A 185 5.60 7.92 -17.18
C GLU A 185 5.06 6.83 -16.24
N THR A 186 5.93 6.09 -15.55
CA THR A 186 5.57 4.96 -14.68
C THR A 186 4.40 5.23 -13.73
N PRO A 187 4.29 6.39 -13.04
CA PRO A 187 3.16 6.64 -12.14
C PRO A 187 1.81 6.67 -12.86
N VAL A 188 1.74 7.23 -14.07
CA VAL A 188 0.50 7.26 -14.87
C VAL A 188 0.16 5.87 -15.38
N ASP A 189 1.15 5.15 -15.92
CA ASP A 189 0.96 3.80 -16.46
C ASP A 189 0.53 2.81 -15.36
N ALA A 190 1.13 2.91 -14.17
CA ALA A 190 0.74 2.14 -13.00
C ALA A 190 -0.70 2.44 -12.60
N HIS A 191 -1.06 3.72 -12.50
CA HIS A 191 -2.42 4.12 -12.17
C HIS A 191 -3.44 3.62 -13.20
N ASP A 192 -3.15 3.75 -14.50
CA ASP A 192 -4.01 3.26 -15.58
C ASP A 192 -4.16 1.72 -15.52
N PHE A 193 -3.10 1.01 -15.18
CA PHE A 193 -3.13 -0.44 -15.02
C PHE A 193 -3.99 -0.87 -13.83
N PHE A 194 -3.82 -0.23 -12.66
CA PHE A 194 -4.58 -0.58 -11.45
C PHE A 194 -6.05 -0.22 -11.56
N ALA A 195 -6.36 0.88 -12.21
CA ALA A 195 -7.74 1.28 -12.45
C ALA A 195 -8.50 0.22 -13.25
N ARG A 196 -7.85 -0.38 -14.26
CA ARG A 196 -8.44 -1.47 -15.04
C ARG A 196 -8.61 -2.76 -14.24
N LEU A 197 -7.63 -3.11 -13.40
CA LEU A 197 -7.69 -4.34 -12.59
C LEU A 197 -8.72 -4.26 -11.47
N ASN A 198 -8.83 -3.11 -10.82
CA ASN A 198 -9.66 -2.94 -9.63
C ASN A 198 -11.05 -2.36 -9.95
N GLY A 199 -11.30 -1.98 -11.20
CA GLY A 199 -12.57 -1.37 -11.59
C GLY A 199 -12.82 -0.03 -10.90
N TYR A 200 -11.82 0.85 -10.83
CA TYR A 200 -11.98 2.17 -10.21
C TYR A 200 -13.10 2.96 -10.89
N GLY A 201 -13.92 3.63 -10.07
CA GLY A 201 -14.92 4.56 -10.56
C GLY A 201 -14.30 5.65 -11.42
N TYR A 202 -14.94 5.95 -12.55
CA TYR A 202 -14.40 6.90 -13.54
C TYR A 202 -14.39 8.32 -13.00
N ALA A 203 -15.50 8.76 -12.41
CA ALA A 203 -15.68 10.07 -11.80
C ALA A 203 -15.45 10.03 -10.29
N THR A 204 -15.11 11.18 -9.71
CA THR A 204 -15.02 11.35 -8.27
C THR A 204 -16.41 11.47 -7.66
N GLU A 205 -16.79 10.50 -6.82
CA GLU A 205 -18.03 10.52 -6.06
C GLU A 205 -17.87 11.32 -4.75
N LYS A 206 -18.91 12.07 -4.36
CA LYS A 206 -18.87 12.90 -3.15
C LYS A 206 -18.79 12.08 -1.86
N ASP A 207 -19.33 10.89 -1.87
CA ASP A 207 -19.38 9.92 -0.77
C ASP A 207 -18.29 8.86 -0.83
N SER A 208 -17.27 9.05 -1.68
CA SER A 208 -16.08 8.23 -1.74
C SER A 208 -14.90 8.91 -1.05
N SER A 209 -14.13 8.13 -0.29
CA SER A 209 -12.85 8.56 0.29
C SER A 209 -11.72 8.66 -0.71
N HIS A 210 -11.87 8.07 -1.91
CA HIS A 210 -10.88 8.10 -2.98
C HIS A 210 -11.37 8.94 -4.15
N PRO A 211 -10.47 9.73 -4.80
CA PRO A 211 -10.79 10.41 -6.05
C PRO A 211 -11.04 9.38 -7.16
N GLY A 212 -11.85 9.75 -8.13
CA GLY A 212 -12.06 8.94 -9.33
C GLY A 212 -10.81 8.85 -10.20
N TYR A 213 -10.81 7.85 -11.08
CA TYR A 213 -9.70 7.57 -11.98
C TYR A 213 -9.21 8.77 -12.78
N GLU A 214 -10.12 9.53 -13.39
CA GLU A 214 -9.77 10.67 -14.24
C GLU A 214 -9.10 11.80 -13.47
N GLU A 215 -9.55 12.08 -12.26
CA GLU A 215 -8.99 13.14 -11.42
C GLU A 215 -7.55 12.76 -11.01
N ARG A 216 -7.32 11.55 -10.53
CA ARG A 216 -6.00 11.06 -10.15
C ARG A 216 -5.04 11.10 -11.33
N ARG A 217 -5.47 10.57 -12.49
CA ARG A 217 -4.70 10.56 -13.74
C ARG A 217 -4.31 11.96 -14.20
N LYS A 218 -5.26 12.90 -14.18
CA LYS A 218 -5.04 14.31 -14.53
C LYS A 218 -4.01 14.96 -13.61
N ASN A 219 -4.11 14.72 -12.31
CA ASN A 219 -3.18 15.28 -11.33
C ASN A 219 -1.76 14.74 -11.52
N LEU A 220 -1.61 13.44 -11.74
CA LEU A 220 -0.31 12.82 -12.05
C LEU A 220 0.30 13.38 -13.33
N LYS A 221 -0.47 13.47 -14.43
CA LYS A 221 0.01 14.05 -15.68
C LYS A 221 0.44 15.51 -15.53
N LYS A 222 -0.34 16.31 -14.80
CA LYS A 222 -0.01 17.72 -14.52
C LYS A 222 1.28 17.84 -13.71
N PHE A 223 1.48 16.98 -12.71
CA PHE A 223 2.71 16.93 -11.93
C PHE A 223 3.90 16.57 -12.81
N ILE A 224 3.83 15.46 -13.53
CA ILE A 224 4.91 14.96 -14.37
C ILE A 224 5.35 15.99 -15.42
N ALA A 225 4.39 16.68 -16.07
CA ALA A 225 4.68 17.72 -17.06
C ALA A 225 5.48 18.90 -16.49
N LYS A 226 5.34 19.18 -15.20
CA LYS A 226 6.01 20.30 -14.52
C LYS A 226 7.25 19.88 -13.73
N TYR A 227 7.40 18.59 -13.50
CA TYR A 227 8.48 18.08 -12.67
C TYR A 227 9.83 18.26 -13.37
N LYS A 228 10.72 18.99 -12.71
CA LYS A 228 12.13 19.08 -13.09
C LYS A 228 12.91 18.13 -12.20
N GLU A 229 13.66 17.24 -12.82
CA GLU A 229 14.57 16.36 -12.08
C GLU A 229 15.51 17.24 -11.24
N LYS A 230 15.59 16.93 -9.95
CA LYS A 230 16.55 17.54 -9.07
C LYS A 230 17.90 16.87 -9.32
N ASP A 231 18.96 17.66 -9.38
CA ASP A 231 20.31 17.09 -9.37
C ASP A 231 20.41 16.09 -8.21
N SER A 232 21.00 14.93 -8.49
CA SER A 232 21.10 13.82 -7.55
C SER A 232 22.07 14.18 -6.42
N ASP A 233 21.58 14.98 -5.47
CA ASP A 233 22.29 15.26 -4.24
C ASP A 233 22.16 14.05 -3.29
N ASN A 234 23.29 13.49 -2.87
CA ASN A 234 23.35 12.40 -1.91
C ASN A 234 22.77 12.76 -0.53
N SER A 235 22.47 14.03 -0.26
CA SER A 235 21.85 14.51 0.98
C SER A 235 20.42 13.96 1.21
N ASN A 236 19.76 13.46 0.15
CA ASN A 236 18.40 12.91 0.23
C ASN A 236 18.36 11.39 0.45
N ARG A 237 19.50 10.75 0.73
CA ARG A 237 19.55 9.31 0.94
C ARG A 237 19.08 8.92 2.33
N THR A 238 18.20 7.91 2.40
CA THR A 238 17.83 7.28 3.67
C THR A 238 18.56 5.94 3.81
N ASN A 239 19.47 5.86 4.79
CA ASN A 239 20.15 4.61 5.12
C ASN A 239 19.33 3.80 6.11
N GLY A 240 19.38 2.48 5.97
CA GLY A 240 18.65 1.62 6.89
C GLY A 240 19.08 0.17 6.88
N LYS A 241 18.69 -0.54 7.93
CA LYS A 241 18.94 -1.97 8.11
C LYS A 241 17.64 -2.75 7.94
N TRP A 242 17.72 -3.86 7.20
CA TRP A 242 16.60 -4.75 6.98
C TRP A 242 16.57 -5.88 8.00
N ILE A 243 15.40 -6.13 8.58
CA ILE A 243 15.15 -7.21 9.54
C ILE A 243 13.90 -7.98 9.07
N TYR A 244 14.08 -9.26 8.73
CA TYR A 244 12.96 -10.14 8.42
C TYR A 244 12.60 -10.99 9.64
N ASN A 245 11.35 -10.96 10.04
CA ASN A 245 10.78 -11.78 11.10
C ASN A 245 9.74 -12.76 10.52
N ARG A 246 10.14 -14.02 10.37
CA ARG A 246 9.27 -15.06 9.82
C ARG A 246 8.05 -15.34 10.70
N LYS A 247 8.23 -15.29 12.04
CA LYS A 247 7.16 -15.60 12.98
C LYS A 247 6.04 -14.56 12.91
N GLU A 248 6.42 -13.29 12.84
CA GLU A 248 5.49 -12.16 12.75
C GLU A 248 5.06 -11.84 11.30
N ASN A 249 5.61 -12.56 10.32
CA ASN A 249 5.39 -12.29 8.89
C ASN A 249 5.65 -10.83 8.52
N THR A 250 6.80 -10.29 8.94
CA THR A 250 7.15 -8.88 8.70
C THR A 250 8.56 -8.72 8.16
N LEU A 251 8.75 -7.67 7.36
CA LEU A 251 10.03 -7.16 6.92
C LEU A 251 10.14 -5.70 7.33
N THR A 252 11.06 -5.38 8.22
CA THR A 252 11.24 -4.02 8.73
C THR A 252 12.47 -3.36 8.10
N PHE A 253 12.28 -2.16 7.56
CA PHE A 253 13.34 -1.22 7.21
C PHE A 253 13.53 -0.26 8.38
N LYS A 254 14.59 -0.48 9.13
CA LYS A 254 14.94 0.35 10.29
C LYS A 254 15.92 1.42 9.83
N VAL A 255 15.46 2.67 9.77
CA VAL A 255 16.28 3.82 9.41
C VAL A 255 17.46 3.96 10.39
N GLN A 256 18.65 4.27 9.86
CA GLN A 256 19.87 4.52 10.62
C GLN A 256 20.27 5.99 10.41
N TYR A 257 20.63 6.65 11.52
CA TYR A 257 21.15 8.01 11.54
C TYR A 257 22.66 8.03 11.31
#